data_8dc2040bcb41fa596754d0dc4f474c78
#
_entry.id   8dc2040bcb41fa596754d0dc4f474c78
#
_cell.length_a   1.000
_cell.length_b   1.000
_cell.length_c   1.000
_cell.angle_alpha   90.00
_cell.angle_beta   90.00
_cell.angle_gamma   90.00
#
_symmetry.space_group_name_H-M   'P 1'
#
loop_
_entity.id
_entity.type
_entity.pdbx_description
1 polymer ?
#
loop_
_entity_poly.entity_id
_entity_poly.type
_entity_poly.pdbx_seq_one_letter_code
_entity_poly.pdbx_strand_id
1 'polypeptide(L)'
;MSGWLPGVILIAVGVTLFAVQLLHLDADVIVLVIGLVFAIAFAGTRRYGLLIPAGVLTGLGLGIVLEDFRVQGEPVVLGLGLGFLAIYAADFLTSGARAPGRWWPLIPGAILTVIAGAESTFGAEGARVIEMGWPILLIAAGAWLLLRGRIAT
;
A
#
# COMPACT_ATOMS: atom_id res chain seq x y z
N MET A 1 21.60 -20.51 -2.79
CA MET A 1 20.30 -19.79 -2.72
C MET A 1 19.21 -20.84 -2.70
N SER A 2 18.49 -20.96 -1.61
CA SER A 2 17.53 -22.06 -1.40
C SER A 2 16.36 -21.96 -2.37
N GLY A 3 16.36 -22.80 -3.41
CA GLY A 3 15.30 -22.84 -4.44
C GLY A 3 13.93 -23.34 -3.93
N TRP A 4 13.80 -23.65 -2.65
CA TRP A 4 12.56 -24.11 -2.03
C TRP A 4 11.61 -23.00 -1.57
N LEU A 5 12.12 -21.78 -1.38
CA LEU A 5 11.36 -20.65 -0.87
C LEU A 5 10.17 -20.25 -1.80
N PRO A 6 10.36 -20.14 -3.13
CA PRO A 6 9.23 -19.88 -4.04
C PRO A 6 8.16 -20.98 -3.96
N GLY A 7 8.58 -22.24 -3.82
CA GLY A 7 7.65 -23.36 -3.68
C GLY A 7 6.83 -23.29 -2.39
N VAL A 8 7.46 -22.95 -1.26
CA VAL A 8 6.75 -22.77 0.02
C VAL A 8 5.76 -21.63 -0.04
N ILE A 9 6.14 -20.50 -0.66
CA ILE A 9 5.23 -19.35 -0.83
C ILE A 9 4.03 -19.74 -1.70
N LEU A 10 4.27 -20.44 -2.82
CA LEU A 10 3.19 -20.92 -3.70
C LEU A 10 2.26 -21.90 -2.99
N ILE A 11 2.80 -22.84 -2.21
CA ILE A 11 2.01 -23.77 -1.42
C ILE A 11 1.20 -23.02 -0.36
N ALA A 12 1.81 -22.07 0.36
CA ALA A 12 1.12 -21.28 1.37
C ALA A 12 -0.04 -20.47 0.76
N VAL A 13 0.19 -19.80 -0.36
CA VAL A 13 -0.86 -19.07 -1.09
C VAL A 13 -1.93 -20.04 -1.60
N GLY A 14 -1.56 -21.17 -2.18
CA GLY A 14 -2.50 -22.19 -2.66
C GLY A 14 -3.37 -22.77 -1.56
N VAL A 15 -2.77 -23.15 -0.43
CA VAL A 15 -3.50 -23.65 0.76
C VAL A 15 -4.44 -22.58 1.32
N THR A 16 -3.99 -21.33 1.35
CA THR A 16 -4.82 -20.21 1.82
C THR A 16 -6.03 -20.00 0.90
N LEU A 17 -5.83 -19.98 -0.41
CA LEU A 17 -6.92 -19.84 -1.38
C LEU A 17 -7.89 -21.02 -1.30
N PHE A 18 -7.38 -22.24 -1.12
CA PHE A 18 -8.21 -23.43 -0.94
C PHE A 18 -9.03 -23.37 0.34
N ALA A 19 -8.42 -22.97 1.46
CA ALA A 19 -9.12 -22.81 2.74
C ALA A 19 -10.22 -21.75 2.66
N VAL A 20 -9.96 -20.63 1.98
CA VAL A 20 -10.94 -19.57 1.72
C VAL A 20 -12.15 -20.10 0.93
N GLN A 21 -11.90 -20.88 -0.14
CA GLN A 21 -12.96 -21.49 -0.93
C GLN A 21 -13.79 -22.50 -0.09
N LEU A 22 -13.12 -23.27 0.76
CA LEU A 22 -13.79 -24.26 1.60
C LEU A 22 -14.66 -23.61 2.70
N LEU A 23 -14.21 -22.48 3.23
CA LEU A 23 -14.89 -21.73 4.30
C LEU A 23 -15.93 -20.73 3.77
N HIS A 24 -16.12 -20.63 2.44
CA HIS A 24 -17.02 -19.66 1.79
C HIS A 24 -16.81 -18.22 2.29
N LEU A 25 -15.55 -17.86 2.56
CA LEU A 25 -15.21 -16.51 2.97
C LEU A 25 -15.43 -15.54 1.80
N ASP A 26 -15.95 -14.37 2.10
CA ASP A 26 -16.16 -13.32 1.13
C ASP A 26 -14.85 -12.95 0.43
N ALA A 27 -14.93 -12.58 -0.85
CA ALA A 27 -13.75 -12.24 -1.66
C ALA A 27 -12.88 -11.16 -1.01
N ASP A 28 -13.49 -10.31 -0.21
CA ASP A 28 -12.88 -9.17 0.48
C ASP A 28 -11.85 -9.61 1.53
N VAL A 29 -12.14 -10.69 2.25
CA VAL A 29 -11.24 -11.27 3.26
C VAL A 29 -10.02 -11.94 2.60
N ILE A 30 -10.14 -12.41 1.36
CA ILE A 30 -9.07 -13.11 0.64
C ILE A 30 -7.83 -12.22 0.51
N VAL A 31 -8.03 -10.97 0.12
CA VAL A 31 -6.93 -10.01 -0.09
C VAL A 31 -6.17 -9.79 1.21
N LEU A 32 -6.89 -9.63 2.33
CA LEU A 32 -6.30 -9.47 3.65
C LEU A 32 -5.49 -10.70 4.06
N VAL A 33 -6.06 -11.90 3.88
CA VAL A 33 -5.40 -13.16 4.25
C VAL A 33 -4.12 -13.38 3.44
N ILE A 34 -4.15 -13.12 2.13
CA ILE A 34 -2.94 -13.19 1.28
C ILE A 34 -1.88 -12.19 1.79
N GLY A 35 -2.28 -10.95 2.10
CA GLY A 35 -1.40 -9.94 2.66
C GLY A 35 -0.72 -10.41 3.95
N LEU A 36 -1.49 -11.01 4.87
CA LEU A 36 -0.98 -11.56 6.12
C LEU A 36 -0.01 -12.74 5.89
N VAL A 37 -0.26 -13.60 4.91
CA VAL A 37 0.69 -14.68 4.53
C VAL A 37 2.03 -14.09 4.11
N PHE A 38 2.02 -13.03 3.28
CA PHE A 38 3.25 -12.33 2.91
C PHE A 38 3.92 -11.65 4.11
N ALA A 39 3.15 -11.10 5.06
CA ALA A 39 3.68 -10.50 6.27
C ALA A 39 4.38 -11.53 7.16
N ILE A 40 3.79 -12.71 7.34
CA ILE A 40 4.39 -13.84 8.07
C ILE A 40 5.67 -14.31 7.35
N ALA A 41 5.63 -14.46 6.03
CA ALA A 41 6.79 -14.84 5.24
C ALA A 41 7.93 -13.80 5.34
N PHE A 42 7.58 -12.50 5.37
CA PHE A 42 8.55 -11.44 5.65
C PHE A 42 9.13 -11.54 7.05
N ALA A 43 8.30 -11.76 8.08
CA ALA A 43 8.76 -11.87 9.47
C ALA A 43 9.81 -12.99 9.65
N GLY A 44 9.61 -14.12 8.95
CA GLY A 44 10.54 -15.27 8.99
C GLY A 44 11.79 -15.07 8.14
N THR A 45 11.71 -14.38 7.01
CA THR A 45 12.82 -14.30 6.04
C THR A 45 13.53 -12.96 6.00
N ARG A 46 12.89 -11.90 6.50
CA ARG A 46 13.36 -10.49 6.46
C ARG A 46 13.73 -9.99 5.06
N ARG A 47 13.12 -10.56 4.02
CA ARG A 47 13.35 -10.18 2.63
C ARG A 47 12.45 -9.01 2.26
N TYR A 48 13.05 -7.86 1.95
CA TYR A 48 12.32 -6.64 1.56
C TYR A 48 11.29 -6.86 0.44
N GLY A 49 11.58 -7.72 -0.53
CA GLY A 49 10.66 -8.02 -1.63
C GLY A 49 9.32 -8.64 -1.18
N LEU A 50 9.26 -9.27 -0.01
CA LEU A 50 8.00 -9.81 0.57
C LEU A 50 7.24 -8.75 1.36
N LEU A 51 7.94 -7.72 1.83
CA LEU A 51 7.34 -6.63 2.60
C LEU A 51 6.40 -5.77 1.74
N ILE A 52 6.74 -5.57 0.46
CA ILE A 52 5.93 -4.77 -0.45
C ILE A 52 4.53 -5.39 -0.64
N PRO A 53 4.39 -6.65 -1.13
CA PRO A 53 3.07 -7.26 -1.25
C PRO A 53 2.39 -7.44 0.12
N ALA A 54 3.13 -7.69 1.19
CA ALA A 54 2.58 -7.76 2.54
C ALA A 54 1.86 -6.46 2.92
N GLY A 55 2.54 -5.31 2.83
CA GLY A 55 1.97 -4.02 3.21
C GLY A 55 0.82 -3.58 2.30
N VAL A 56 0.99 -3.72 0.97
CA VAL A 56 -0.03 -3.32 -0.01
C VAL A 56 -1.30 -4.16 0.15
N LEU A 57 -1.18 -5.50 0.18
CA LEU A 57 -2.35 -6.39 0.26
C LEU A 57 -3.01 -6.35 1.64
N THR A 58 -2.23 -6.26 2.72
CA THR A 58 -2.81 -6.11 4.06
C THR A 58 -3.51 -4.77 4.21
N GLY A 59 -2.89 -3.68 3.73
CA GLY A 59 -3.49 -2.36 3.76
C GLY A 59 -4.78 -2.29 2.94
N LEU A 60 -4.74 -2.79 1.70
CA LEU A 60 -5.92 -2.88 0.83
C LEU A 60 -7.02 -3.74 1.45
N GLY A 61 -6.68 -4.94 1.92
CA GLY A 61 -7.65 -5.86 2.51
C GLY A 61 -8.28 -5.32 3.80
N LEU A 62 -7.50 -4.62 4.65
CA LEU A 62 -8.04 -3.92 5.81
C LEU A 62 -9.01 -2.80 5.39
N GLY A 63 -8.66 -2.04 4.35
CA GLY A 63 -9.52 -0.99 3.81
C GLY A 63 -10.86 -1.54 3.32
N ILE A 64 -10.85 -2.63 2.55
CA ILE A 64 -12.07 -3.29 2.05
C ILE A 64 -12.94 -3.80 3.23
N VAL A 65 -12.33 -4.46 4.20
CA VAL A 65 -13.08 -4.94 5.39
C VAL A 65 -13.67 -3.75 6.18
N LEU A 66 -12.96 -2.64 6.30
CA LEU A 66 -13.47 -1.45 6.98
C LEU A 66 -14.61 -0.76 6.21
N GLU A 67 -14.66 -0.88 4.89
CA GLU A 67 -15.77 -0.40 4.06
C GLU A 67 -17.08 -1.10 4.42
N ASP A 68 -17.05 -2.42 4.67
CA ASP A 68 -18.21 -3.19 5.11
C ASP A 68 -18.76 -2.71 6.46
N PHE A 69 -17.88 -2.19 7.34
CA PHE A 69 -18.27 -1.58 8.61
C PHE A 69 -18.79 -0.14 8.49
N ARG A 70 -19.00 0.37 7.27
CA ARG A 70 -19.51 1.71 6.99
C ARG A 70 -18.69 2.83 7.64
N VAL A 71 -17.38 2.67 7.67
CA VAL A 71 -16.47 3.73 8.11
C VAL A 71 -16.58 4.90 7.13
N GLN A 72 -16.78 6.11 7.65
CA GLN A 72 -16.94 7.31 6.80
C GLN A 72 -15.66 7.61 6.02
N GLY A 73 -15.82 8.08 4.79
CA GLY A 73 -14.73 8.41 3.86
C GLY A 73 -14.39 7.26 2.94
N GLU A 74 -13.14 7.21 2.49
CA GLU A 74 -12.59 6.20 1.57
C GLU A 74 -11.68 5.22 2.33
N PRO A 75 -12.23 4.23 3.06
CA PRO A 75 -11.43 3.34 3.91
C PRO A 75 -10.45 2.48 3.11
N VAL A 76 -10.75 2.16 1.84
CA VAL A 76 -9.84 1.41 0.95
C VAL A 76 -8.59 2.25 0.64
N VAL A 77 -8.78 3.52 0.30
CA VAL A 77 -7.67 4.45 0.02
C VAL A 77 -6.84 4.69 1.29
N LEU A 78 -7.51 4.85 2.44
CA LEU A 78 -6.84 5.00 3.74
C LEU A 78 -6.05 3.75 4.10
N GLY A 79 -6.64 2.58 3.96
CA GLY A 79 -6.00 1.30 4.24
C GLY A 79 -4.76 1.08 3.37
N LEU A 80 -4.86 1.38 2.08
CA LEU A 80 -3.72 1.31 1.16
C LEU A 80 -2.61 2.30 1.53
N GLY A 81 -2.96 3.55 1.87
CA GLY A 81 -2.01 4.56 2.35
C GLY A 81 -1.27 4.11 3.60
N LEU A 82 -2.01 3.61 4.60
CA LEU A 82 -1.43 3.05 5.82
C LEU A 82 -0.58 1.81 5.54
N GLY A 83 -0.96 0.98 4.57
CA GLY A 83 -0.17 -0.16 4.11
C GLY A 83 1.22 0.26 3.59
N PHE A 84 1.29 1.32 2.79
CA PHE A 84 2.58 1.88 2.34
C PHE A 84 3.40 2.46 3.48
N LEU A 85 2.77 3.17 4.43
CA LEU A 85 3.46 3.68 5.61
C LEU A 85 3.98 2.53 6.49
N ALA A 86 3.22 1.44 6.61
CA ALA A 86 3.62 0.24 7.33
C ALA A 86 4.83 -0.46 6.68
N ILE A 87 4.93 -0.48 5.34
CA ILE A 87 6.12 -0.96 4.62
C ILE A 87 7.35 -0.19 5.07
N TYR A 88 7.26 1.15 5.07
CA TYR A 88 8.38 1.99 5.50
C TYR A 88 8.72 1.75 6.98
N ALA A 89 7.74 1.73 7.86
CA ALA A 89 7.93 1.53 9.29
C ALA A 89 8.57 0.15 9.58
N ALA A 90 8.06 -0.92 8.96
CA ALA A 90 8.61 -2.26 9.13
C ALA A 90 10.03 -2.38 8.61
N ASP A 91 10.34 -1.75 7.46
CA ASP A 91 11.69 -1.72 6.92
C ASP A 91 12.64 -0.93 7.82
N PHE A 92 12.21 0.22 8.31
CA PHE A 92 12.98 1.04 9.25
C PHE A 92 13.32 0.28 10.54
N LEU A 93 12.34 -0.42 11.12
CA LEU A 93 12.51 -1.19 12.34
C LEU A 93 13.40 -2.42 12.16
N THR A 94 13.42 -3.01 10.96
CA THR A 94 14.15 -4.26 10.70
C THR A 94 15.53 -4.05 10.11
N SER A 95 15.74 -3.01 9.31
CA SER A 95 16.98 -2.74 8.57
C SER A 95 17.72 -1.50 9.06
N GLY A 96 17.08 -0.67 9.88
CA GLY A 96 17.59 0.64 10.32
C GLY A 96 17.62 1.67 9.18
N ALA A 97 17.91 2.92 9.53
CA ALA A 97 17.86 4.09 8.63
C ALA A 97 18.91 4.09 7.48
N ARG A 98 19.66 3.02 7.30
CA ARG A 98 20.87 3.00 6.47
C ARG A 98 20.71 2.52 5.02
N ALA A 99 19.49 2.15 4.60
CA ALA A 99 19.29 1.71 3.21
C ALA A 99 18.89 2.91 2.32
N PRO A 100 19.81 3.48 1.50
CA PRO A 100 19.49 4.60 0.63
C PRO A 100 18.40 4.22 -0.38
N GLY A 101 17.42 5.10 -0.57
CA GLY A 101 16.34 4.90 -1.56
C GLY A 101 15.12 4.11 -1.07
N ARG A 102 15.09 3.64 0.17
CA ARG A 102 13.95 2.86 0.73
C ARG A 102 12.85 3.73 1.35
N TRP A 103 12.94 5.03 1.22
CA TRP A 103 11.93 5.99 1.66
C TRP A 103 10.75 6.15 0.68
N TRP A 104 10.84 5.53 -0.50
CA TRP A 104 9.85 5.66 -1.56
C TRP A 104 8.39 5.34 -1.12
N PRO A 105 8.12 4.39 -0.19
CA PRO A 105 6.74 4.10 0.22
C PRO A 105 6.10 5.24 1.00
N LEU A 106 6.90 6.16 1.55
CA LEU A 106 6.36 7.34 2.24
C LEU A 106 5.59 8.26 1.29
N ILE A 107 6.03 8.38 0.03
CA ILE A 107 5.38 9.27 -0.93
C ILE A 107 3.95 8.81 -1.22
N PRO A 108 3.72 7.60 -1.80
CA PRO A 108 2.36 7.13 -2.03
C PRO A 108 1.57 6.98 -0.73
N GLY A 109 2.21 6.52 0.36
CA GLY A 109 1.56 6.40 1.66
C GLY A 109 1.02 7.72 2.20
N ALA A 110 1.84 8.78 2.18
CA ALA A 110 1.41 10.10 2.63
C ALA A 110 0.31 10.68 1.72
N ILE A 111 0.47 10.59 0.40
CA ILE A 111 -0.51 11.10 -0.56
C ILE A 111 -1.88 10.43 -0.35
N LEU A 112 -1.93 9.09 -0.31
CA LEU A 112 -3.18 8.34 -0.15
C LEU A 112 -3.83 8.61 1.21
N THR A 113 -3.03 8.69 2.28
CA THR A 113 -3.55 8.99 3.63
C THR A 113 -4.12 10.40 3.70
N VAL A 114 -3.47 11.39 3.05
CA VAL A 114 -3.97 12.77 3.00
C VAL A 114 -5.25 12.84 2.19
N ILE A 115 -5.34 12.15 1.05
CA ILE A 115 -6.56 12.11 0.21
C ILE A 115 -7.72 11.53 1.02
N ALA A 116 -7.55 10.35 1.61
CA ALA A 116 -8.59 9.69 2.41
C ALA A 116 -9.00 10.53 3.64
N GLY A 117 -8.02 11.18 4.30
CA GLY A 117 -8.28 12.07 5.43
C GLY A 117 -9.03 13.34 5.05
N ALA A 118 -8.76 13.89 3.88
CA ALA A 118 -9.47 15.06 3.37
C ALA A 118 -10.94 14.72 3.04
N GLU A 119 -11.20 13.58 2.44
CA GLU A 119 -12.57 13.12 2.15
C GLU A 119 -13.37 12.88 3.43
N SER A 120 -12.77 12.27 4.44
CA SER A 120 -13.43 12.05 5.74
C SER A 120 -13.72 13.35 6.50
N THR A 121 -12.89 14.40 6.31
CA THR A 121 -12.99 15.65 7.06
C THR A 121 -13.85 16.69 6.34
N PHE A 122 -13.71 16.80 5.02
CA PHE A 122 -14.36 17.85 4.21
C PHE A 122 -15.48 17.31 3.32
N GLY A 123 -15.75 16.00 3.33
CA GLY A 123 -16.77 15.36 2.51
C GLY A 123 -16.50 15.52 1.00
N ALA A 124 -17.56 15.46 0.21
CA ALA A 124 -17.47 15.54 -1.26
C ALA A 124 -16.87 16.86 -1.80
N GLU A 125 -16.90 17.94 -1.03
CA GLU A 125 -16.28 19.21 -1.42
C GLU A 125 -14.76 19.16 -1.34
N GLY A 126 -14.21 18.49 -0.31
CA GLY A 126 -12.77 18.29 -0.18
C GLY A 126 -12.21 17.38 -1.27
N ALA A 127 -12.92 16.32 -1.60
CA ALA A 127 -12.58 15.42 -2.70
C ALA A 127 -12.47 16.17 -4.05
N ARG A 128 -13.43 17.05 -4.34
CA ARG A 128 -13.41 17.89 -5.57
C ARG A 128 -12.20 18.80 -5.66
N VAL A 129 -11.77 19.40 -4.57
CA VAL A 129 -10.58 20.28 -4.55
C VAL A 129 -9.32 19.45 -4.87
N ILE A 130 -9.23 18.25 -4.35
CA ILE A 130 -8.12 17.34 -4.63
C ILE A 130 -8.18 16.85 -6.08
N GLU A 131 -9.36 16.41 -6.56
CA GLU A 131 -9.56 15.97 -7.95
C GLU A 131 -9.20 17.07 -8.97
N MET A 132 -9.51 18.31 -8.70
CA MET A 132 -9.13 19.44 -9.56
C MET A 132 -7.68 19.89 -9.36
N GLY A 133 -7.12 19.69 -8.17
CA GLY A 133 -5.81 20.20 -7.81
C GLY A 133 -4.64 19.35 -8.34
N TRP A 134 -4.75 18.01 -8.33
CA TRP A 134 -3.65 17.14 -8.71
C TRP A 134 -3.20 17.27 -10.19
N PRO A 135 -4.11 17.47 -11.19
CA PRO A 135 -3.66 17.70 -12.56
C PRO A 135 -2.91 19.00 -12.69
N ILE A 136 -3.31 20.04 -11.96
CA ILE A 136 -2.63 21.35 -11.95
C ILE A 136 -1.21 21.20 -11.38
N LEU A 137 -1.06 20.42 -10.31
CA LEU A 137 0.27 20.14 -9.73
C LEU A 137 1.17 19.37 -10.72
N LEU A 138 0.62 18.40 -11.46
CA LEU A 138 1.38 17.69 -12.48
C LEU A 138 1.80 18.60 -13.64
N ILE A 139 0.90 19.47 -14.11
CA ILE A 139 1.20 20.45 -15.15
C ILE A 139 2.30 21.42 -14.66
N ALA A 140 2.16 21.92 -13.43
CA ALA A 140 3.16 22.81 -12.84
C ALA A 140 4.52 22.13 -12.67
N ALA A 141 4.54 20.87 -12.20
CA ALA A 141 5.76 20.07 -12.07
C ALA A 141 6.40 19.79 -13.44
N GLY A 142 5.60 19.43 -14.44
CA GLY A 142 6.06 19.22 -15.81
C GLY A 142 6.64 20.51 -16.43
N ALA A 143 5.94 21.62 -16.27
CA ALA A 143 6.42 22.92 -16.74
C ALA A 143 7.74 23.34 -16.05
N TRP A 144 7.82 23.13 -14.73
CA TRP A 144 9.04 23.42 -13.97
C TRP A 144 10.22 22.55 -14.43
N LEU A 145 10.01 21.25 -14.68
CA LEU A 145 11.04 20.36 -15.20
C LEU A 145 11.53 20.78 -16.60
N LEU A 146 10.61 21.20 -17.48
CA LEU A 146 10.95 21.70 -18.82
C LEU A 146 11.78 22.99 -18.76
N LEU A 147 11.40 23.90 -17.86
CA LEU A 147 12.15 25.15 -17.66
C LEU A 147 13.55 24.89 -17.09
N ARG A 148 13.65 23.95 -16.12
CA ARG A 148 14.93 23.59 -15.52
C ARG A 148 15.86 22.87 -16.51
N GLY A 149 15.31 22.03 -17.39
CA GLY A 149 16.09 21.35 -18.44
C GLY A 149 16.67 22.32 -19.50
N ARG A 150 16.05 23.49 -19.71
CA ARG A 150 16.54 24.52 -20.62
C ARG A 150 17.66 25.40 -20.04
N ILE A 151 17.82 25.42 -18.73
CA ILE A 151 18.86 26.22 -18.05
C ILE A 151 20.18 25.43 -17.95
N ALA A 152 20.17 24.13 -18.21
CA ALA A 152 21.31 23.22 -18.10
C ALA A 152 22.02 22.94 -19.43
N THR A 153 21.61 23.58 -20.54
CA THR A 153 22.30 23.58 -21.84
C THR A 153 22.84 24.97 -22.16
#